data_041d5491fa74116f005d7867093e6e0f
#
_entry.id   041d5491fa74116f005d7867093e6e0f
#
_cell.length_a   1.000
_cell.length_b   1.000
_cell.length_c   1.000
_cell.angle_alpha   90.00
_cell.angle_beta   90.00
_cell.angle_gamma   90.00
#
_symmetry.space_group_name_H-M   'P 1'
#
loop_
_entity.id
_entity.type
_entity.pdbx_description
1 polymer ?
#
loop_
_entity_poly.entity_id
_entity_poly.type
_entity_poly.pdbx_seq_one_letter_code
_entity_poly.pdbx_strand_id
1 'polypeptide(L)'
;MLDRLAGFADLFTRPTWSHVALLLAGAILAPGRRTVTAALRILGRDRTPDFCTFHRVLNRAAWSPRVAAQHLLLLLVNVLVPVGAPVVIGLDDTIERRWGAKIKARGIYRDPVRSSKGHFVKASGLRWLSAMLLVHVPWADRIMALPFLTVLAPSKRFYADKPREPKTLLDCARQAVLQISRWLPNRSIVLVADSAFAALEFLAAVRNHVCVVTRLRMDANLFDFPPSKRKGRGRPALKGKPQKKLSAVVKDRRISWQRCRISQWYGRTNRLVEIASGTALWYHGGLKPVPIRWLLVRDPTGELQPQAFLATDPSAHPRDIITWFVRRWQVEVTFEEVRAHLGVETQRQWSDKAILRTTPLLLGLYSIITLCTQDLAKSRKLKPRTAAWYPKAVLTFSDAIGAVRGEIWAHQISFMSRPHRDTIEIPRHIWHRMQDALAYAA
;
A
#
# COMPACT_ATOMS: atom_id res chain seq x y z
N MET A 1 -21.49 0.47 -7.79
CA MET A 1 -20.75 0.59 -6.51
C MET A 1 -21.26 -0.39 -5.45
N LEU A 2 -22.56 -0.44 -5.18
CA LEU A 2 -23.12 -1.32 -4.13
C LEU A 2 -22.79 -2.79 -4.37
N ASP A 3 -22.80 -3.29 -5.60
CA ASP A 3 -22.48 -4.67 -5.94
C ASP A 3 -21.04 -5.08 -5.53
N ARG A 4 -20.07 -4.17 -5.67
CA ARG A 4 -18.69 -4.42 -5.21
C ARG A 4 -18.57 -4.44 -3.70
N LEU A 5 -19.44 -3.73 -3.00
CA LEU A 5 -19.48 -3.71 -1.55
C LEU A 5 -20.34 -4.85 -0.97
N ALA A 6 -21.23 -5.45 -1.75
CA ALA A 6 -22.12 -6.52 -1.30
C ALA A 6 -21.37 -7.69 -0.65
N GLY A 7 -20.21 -8.09 -1.21
CA GLY A 7 -19.37 -9.13 -0.64
C GLY A 7 -18.81 -8.84 0.76
N PHE A 8 -18.90 -7.59 1.24
CA PHE A 8 -18.52 -7.23 2.61
C PHE A 8 -19.72 -7.28 3.58
N ALA A 9 -20.94 -7.43 3.10
CA ALA A 9 -22.14 -7.40 3.94
C ALA A 9 -22.13 -8.49 5.01
N ASP A 10 -21.63 -9.69 4.65
CA ASP A 10 -21.56 -10.85 5.55
C ASP A 10 -20.62 -10.66 6.76
N LEU A 11 -19.78 -9.61 6.73
CA LEU A 11 -18.93 -9.24 7.85
C LEU A 11 -19.69 -8.51 8.96
N PHE A 12 -20.93 -8.14 8.72
CA PHE A 12 -21.73 -7.28 9.59
C PHE A 12 -23.14 -7.86 9.79
N THR A 13 -23.79 -7.49 10.88
CA THR A 13 -25.22 -7.66 10.98
C THR A 13 -25.95 -6.70 10.03
N ARG A 14 -27.15 -7.03 9.57
CA ARG A 14 -27.92 -6.17 8.65
C ARG A 14 -28.01 -4.69 9.09
N PRO A 15 -28.35 -4.37 10.37
CA PRO A 15 -28.38 -2.98 10.82
C PRO A 15 -26.99 -2.31 10.78
N THR A 16 -25.95 -3.05 11.15
CA THR A 16 -24.58 -2.51 11.12
C THR A 16 -24.13 -2.25 9.68
N TRP A 17 -24.45 -3.16 8.75
CA TRP A 17 -24.13 -2.99 7.33
C TRP A 17 -24.75 -1.72 6.73
N SER A 18 -26.01 -1.44 7.02
CA SER A 18 -26.67 -0.20 6.56
C SER A 18 -25.90 1.05 6.98
N HIS A 19 -25.43 1.09 8.23
CA HIS A 19 -24.61 2.20 8.72
C HIS A 19 -23.21 2.24 8.08
N VAL A 20 -22.58 1.07 7.84
CA VAL A 20 -21.28 0.97 7.15
C VAL A 20 -21.38 1.50 5.72
N ALA A 21 -22.41 1.10 4.97
CA ALA A 21 -22.63 1.54 3.59
C ALA A 21 -22.77 3.07 3.51
N LEU A 22 -23.56 3.67 4.43
CA LEU A 22 -23.70 5.12 4.53
C LEU A 22 -22.39 5.81 4.91
N LEU A 23 -21.62 5.26 5.86
CA LEU A 23 -20.32 5.83 6.24
C LEU A 23 -19.30 5.77 5.09
N LEU A 24 -19.30 4.70 4.29
CA LEU A 24 -18.43 4.58 3.11
C LEU A 24 -18.82 5.59 2.03
N ALA A 25 -20.12 5.69 1.71
CA ALA A 25 -20.62 6.69 0.76
C ALA A 25 -20.29 8.12 1.24
N GLY A 26 -20.56 8.43 2.51
CA GLY A 26 -20.23 9.72 3.09
C GLY A 26 -18.73 10.01 3.14
N ALA A 27 -17.88 9.01 3.35
CA ALA A 27 -16.41 9.15 3.30
C ALA A 27 -15.91 9.43 1.88
N ILE A 28 -16.55 8.89 0.86
CA ILE A 28 -16.23 9.19 -0.55
C ILE A 28 -16.68 10.61 -0.90
N LEU A 29 -17.91 10.99 -0.53
CA LEU A 29 -18.51 12.26 -0.90
C LEU A 29 -17.96 13.45 -0.11
N ALA A 30 -17.66 13.28 1.18
CA ALA A 30 -17.26 14.38 2.04
C ALA A 30 -15.98 15.08 1.53
N PRO A 31 -15.98 16.40 1.34
CA PRO A 31 -14.75 17.17 1.11
C PRO A 31 -13.96 17.33 2.42
N GLY A 32 -12.64 17.48 2.33
CA GLY A 32 -11.77 17.79 3.46
C GLY A 32 -11.77 16.70 4.56
N ARG A 33 -12.24 17.01 5.75
CA ARG A 33 -12.11 16.14 6.93
C ARG A 33 -13.02 14.91 6.88
N ARG A 34 -12.44 13.70 7.06
CA ARG A 34 -13.17 12.42 7.09
C ARG A 34 -13.55 12.05 8.53
N THR A 35 -14.50 12.80 9.12
CA THR A 35 -15.13 12.46 10.39
C THR A 35 -16.49 11.81 10.15
N VAL A 36 -16.98 11.05 11.12
CA VAL A 36 -18.35 10.48 11.06
C VAL A 36 -19.39 11.57 10.82
N THR A 37 -19.27 12.70 11.54
CA THR A 37 -20.20 13.84 11.40
C THR A 37 -20.12 14.52 10.04
N ALA A 38 -18.92 14.61 9.42
CA ALA A 38 -18.79 15.13 8.06
C ALA A 38 -19.47 14.20 7.04
N ALA A 39 -19.30 12.88 7.19
CA ALA A 39 -19.97 11.88 6.36
C ALA A 39 -21.49 11.96 6.48
N LEU A 40 -22.01 12.12 7.69
CA LEU A 40 -23.47 12.27 7.92
C LEU A 40 -24.01 13.58 7.32
N ARG A 41 -23.27 14.67 7.48
CA ARG A 41 -23.68 15.99 6.96
C ARG A 41 -23.80 15.98 5.43
N ILE A 42 -22.81 15.44 4.72
CA ILE A 42 -22.86 15.41 3.25
C ILE A 42 -23.99 14.51 2.72
N LEU A 43 -24.47 13.57 3.52
CA LEU A 43 -25.60 12.69 3.21
C LEU A 43 -26.96 13.27 3.66
N GLY A 44 -27.01 14.52 4.16
CA GLY A 44 -28.24 15.13 4.67
C GLY A 44 -28.78 14.46 5.93
N ARG A 45 -27.91 13.82 6.74
CA ARG A 45 -28.28 13.13 7.98
C ARG A 45 -27.77 13.82 9.25
N ASP A 46 -27.52 15.10 9.18
CA ASP A 46 -27.00 15.91 10.28
C ASP A 46 -28.02 16.07 11.42
N ARG A 47 -29.34 15.94 11.11
CA ARG A 47 -30.44 15.98 12.10
C ARG A 47 -30.88 14.59 12.61
N THR A 48 -30.14 13.51 12.25
CA THR A 48 -30.49 12.16 12.71
C THR A 48 -30.22 12.04 14.22
N PRO A 49 -31.24 11.74 15.05
CA PRO A 49 -31.05 11.65 16.50
C PRO A 49 -30.11 10.53 16.90
N ASP A 50 -30.08 9.43 16.14
CA ASP A 50 -29.28 8.24 16.40
C ASP A 50 -27.86 8.30 15.83
N PHE A 51 -27.28 9.48 15.63
CA PHE A 51 -25.93 9.64 15.07
C PHE A 51 -24.85 8.85 15.85
N CYS A 52 -25.08 8.59 17.13
CA CYS A 52 -24.20 7.78 17.97
C CYS A 52 -24.02 6.35 17.45
N THR A 53 -25.01 5.79 16.73
CA THR A 53 -24.93 4.43 16.16
C THR A 53 -23.84 4.33 15.10
N PHE A 54 -23.63 5.38 14.31
CA PHE A 54 -22.56 5.46 13.33
C PHE A 54 -21.17 5.47 13.99
N HIS A 55 -21.00 6.14 15.12
CA HIS A 55 -19.78 6.05 15.91
C HIS A 55 -19.57 4.63 16.49
N ARG A 56 -20.66 3.95 16.89
CA ARG A 56 -20.60 2.58 17.42
C ARG A 56 -20.13 1.57 16.38
N VAL A 57 -20.36 1.78 15.09
CA VAL A 57 -19.78 0.96 14.01
C VAL A 57 -18.26 0.87 14.15
N LEU A 58 -17.59 1.99 14.44
CA LEU A 58 -16.14 2.06 14.53
C LEU A 58 -15.61 1.60 15.90
N ASN A 59 -16.29 1.95 17.00
CA ASN A 59 -15.73 1.75 18.34
C ASN A 59 -16.30 0.56 19.12
N ARG A 60 -17.50 0.03 18.77
CA ARG A 60 -18.18 -1.05 19.53
C ARG A 60 -18.56 -2.26 18.71
N ALA A 61 -19.11 -2.10 17.51
CA ALA A 61 -19.65 -3.21 16.72
C ALA A 61 -18.66 -4.38 16.56
N ALA A 62 -19.19 -5.59 16.50
CA ALA A 62 -18.40 -6.80 16.39
C ALA A 62 -18.09 -7.12 14.91
N TRP A 63 -16.98 -6.59 14.39
CA TRP A 63 -16.44 -6.95 13.09
C TRP A 63 -14.91 -6.82 13.06
N SER A 64 -14.28 -7.55 12.16
CA SER A 64 -12.82 -7.66 12.07
C SER A 64 -12.26 -6.93 10.84
N PRO A 65 -11.43 -5.87 11.04
CA PRO A 65 -10.71 -5.23 9.93
C PRO A 65 -9.81 -6.19 9.16
N ARG A 66 -9.30 -7.24 9.83
CA ARG A 66 -8.46 -8.26 9.21
C ARG A 66 -9.24 -9.13 8.24
N VAL A 67 -10.47 -9.50 8.58
CA VAL A 67 -11.34 -10.28 7.67
C VAL A 67 -11.75 -9.40 6.48
N ALA A 68 -12.07 -8.12 6.72
CA ALA A 68 -12.33 -7.17 5.64
C ALA A 68 -11.10 -7.00 4.71
N ALA A 69 -9.90 -6.96 5.26
CA ALA A 69 -8.65 -6.92 4.49
C ALA A 69 -8.45 -8.17 3.62
N GLN A 70 -8.80 -9.36 4.12
CA GLN A 70 -8.77 -10.60 3.35
C GLN A 70 -9.74 -10.55 2.18
N HIS A 71 -10.99 -10.16 2.43
CA HIS A 71 -12.00 -10.00 1.36
C HIS A 71 -11.55 -9.02 0.29
N LEU A 72 -10.99 -7.88 0.70
CA LEU A 72 -10.48 -6.89 -0.24
C LEU A 72 -9.31 -7.44 -1.06
N LEU A 73 -8.35 -8.13 -0.44
CA LEU A 73 -7.23 -8.76 -1.17
C LEU A 73 -7.73 -9.75 -2.21
N LEU A 74 -8.62 -10.66 -1.82
CA LEU A 74 -9.17 -11.66 -2.74
C LEU A 74 -9.92 -11.02 -3.90
N LEU A 75 -10.73 -9.99 -3.63
CA LEU A 75 -11.43 -9.23 -4.65
C LEU A 75 -10.46 -8.55 -5.63
N LEU A 76 -9.42 -7.88 -5.12
CA LEU A 76 -8.39 -7.23 -5.94
C LEU A 76 -7.63 -8.23 -6.82
N VAL A 77 -7.19 -9.35 -6.24
CA VAL A 77 -6.46 -10.39 -6.97
C VAL A 77 -7.33 -11.00 -8.06
N ASN A 78 -8.59 -11.34 -7.75
CA ASN A 78 -9.50 -11.95 -8.72
C ASN A 78 -9.86 -11.03 -9.90
N VAL A 79 -9.90 -9.71 -9.65
CA VAL A 79 -10.29 -8.75 -10.71
C VAL A 79 -9.11 -8.27 -11.54
N LEU A 80 -7.93 -8.11 -10.93
CA LEU A 80 -6.81 -7.38 -11.54
C LEU A 80 -5.57 -8.23 -11.84
N VAL A 81 -5.41 -9.38 -11.17
CA VAL A 81 -4.19 -10.20 -11.37
C VAL A 81 -4.51 -11.38 -12.30
N PRO A 82 -3.84 -11.50 -13.45
CA PRO A 82 -4.02 -12.64 -14.35
C PRO A 82 -3.77 -13.98 -13.65
N VAL A 83 -4.48 -15.01 -14.10
CA VAL A 83 -4.26 -16.39 -13.63
C VAL A 83 -2.81 -16.79 -13.94
N GLY A 84 -2.13 -17.40 -12.96
CA GLY A 84 -0.73 -17.83 -13.09
C GLY A 84 0.31 -16.72 -12.89
N ALA A 85 -0.06 -15.43 -12.97
CA ALA A 85 0.87 -14.34 -12.70
C ALA A 85 1.18 -14.23 -11.19
N PRO A 86 2.41 -13.83 -10.81
CA PRO A 86 2.75 -13.62 -9.42
C PRO A 86 1.96 -12.44 -8.83
N VAL A 87 1.54 -12.58 -7.58
CA VAL A 87 0.91 -11.49 -6.82
C VAL A 87 2.01 -10.62 -6.24
N VAL A 88 2.21 -9.43 -6.80
CA VAL A 88 3.26 -8.50 -6.37
C VAL A 88 2.69 -7.57 -5.31
N ILE A 89 3.29 -7.55 -4.12
CA ILE A 89 2.83 -6.78 -2.96
C ILE A 89 3.92 -5.81 -2.53
N GLY A 90 3.58 -4.52 -2.49
CA GLY A 90 4.41 -3.49 -1.86
C GLY A 90 4.17 -3.44 -0.36
N LEU A 91 5.23 -3.37 0.43
CA LEU A 91 5.17 -3.22 1.88
C LEU A 91 5.96 -1.98 2.28
N ASP A 92 5.30 -1.06 2.95
CA ASP A 92 5.96 0.16 3.47
C ASP A 92 5.21 0.69 4.68
N ASP A 93 5.86 1.57 5.46
CA ASP A 93 5.24 2.21 6.60
C ASP A 93 5.06 3.72 6.41
N THR A 94 4.06 4.24 7.08
CA THR A 94 3.76 5.67 7.07
C THR A 94 3.35 6.16 8.44
N ILE A 95 3.50 7.46 8.68
CA ILE A 95 3.10 8.12 9.92
C ILE A 95 1.83 8.93 9.64
N GLU A 96 0.76 8.60 10.34
CA GLU A 96 -0.43 9.43 10.46
C GLU A 96 -0.21 10.43 11.59
N ARG A 97 -0.08 11.72 11.28
CA ARG A 97 0.18 12.76 12.29
C ARG A 97 -1.05 12.96 13.19
N ARG A 98 -0.85 12.79 14.49
CA ARG A 98 -1.91 12.87 15.51
C ARG A 98 -1.35 13.46 16.81
N TRP A 99 -2.13 14.33 17.45
CA TRP A 99 -1.72 15.02 18.68
C TRP A 99 -2.60 14.75 19.89
N GLY A 100 -3.72 14.05 19.76
CA GLY A 100 -4.68 13.82 20.86
C GLY A 100 -4.05 13.13 22.07
N ALA A 101 -4.18 13.71 23.26
CA ALA A 101 -3.64 13.17 24.51
C ALA A 101 -4.23 11.78 24.87
N LYS A 102 -5.51 11.55 24.52
CA LYS A 102 -6.23 10.28 24.77
C LYS A 102 -5.81 9.13 23.85
N ILE A 103 -4.96 9.37 22.84
CA ILE A 103 -4.52 8.33 21.89
C ILE A 103 -3.38 7.54 22.51
N LYS A 104 -3.66 6.38 23.07
CA LYS A 104 -2.68 5.52 23.78
C LYS A 104 -1.54 5.06 22.88
N ALA A 105 -1.84 4.72 21.60
CA ALA A 105 -0.85 4.21 20.65
C ALA A 105 0.03 5.29 20.01
N ARG A 106 -0.18 6.56 20.35
CA ARG A 106 0.61 7.68 19.84
C ARG A 106 2.08 7.54 20.24
N GLY A 107 2.95 7.67 19.25
CA GLY A 107 4.39 7.71 19.42
C GLY A 107 5.02 8.99 18.87
N ILE A 108 6.33 9.11 19.07
CA ILE A 108 7.15 10.14 18.43
C ILE A 108 8.08 9.42 17.46
N TYR A 109 8.05 9.83 16.21
CA TYR A 109 8.80 9.23 15.12
C TYR A 109 9.59 10.27 14.35
N ARG A 110 10.58 9.85 13.59
CA ARG A 110 11.24 10.70 12.61
C ARG A 110 10.27 10.98 11.47
N ASP A 111 10.05 12.27 11.16
CA ASP A 111 9.24 12.66 9.99
C ASP A 111 10.07 12.42 8.72
N PRO A 112 9.69 11.48 7.82
CA PRO A 112 10.48 11.14 6.64
C PRO A 112 10.48 12.26 5.59
N VAL A 113 9.45 13.11 5.57
CA VAL A 113 9.30 14.20 4.59
C VAL A 113 10.10 15.44 5.01
N ARG A 114 10.10 15.77 6.31
CA ARG A 114 10.73 16.99 6.83
C ARG A 114 12.17 16.78 7.32
N SER A 115 12.60 15.52 7.48
CA SER A 115 13.96 15.23 7.95
C SER A 115 14.92 15.03 6.79
N SER A 116 16.15 15.54 6.93
CA SER A 116 17.27 15.31 6.02
C SER A 116 18.39 14.54 6.74
N LYS A 117 19.53 14.30 6.06
CA LYS A 117 20.70 13.65 6.68
C LYS A 117 21.25 14.42 7.89
N GLY A 118 21.19 15.75 7.88
CA GLY A 118 21.68 16.61 8.95
C GLY A 118 20.60 17.21 9.85
N HIS A 119 19.30 17.02 9.55
CA HIS A 119 18.20 17.63 10.27
C HIS A 119 17.12 16.61 10.63
N PHE A 120 16.97 16.36 11.93
CA PHE A 120 15.99 15.39 12.45
C PHE A 120 14.73 16.10 12.94
N VAL A 121 13.63 15.94 12.23
CA VAL A 121 12.32 16.46 12.62
C VAL A 121 11.49 15.34 13.24
N LYS A 122 10.97 15.61 14.44
CA LYS A 122 10.08 14.68 15.17
C LYS A 122 8.62 14.91 14.75
N ALA A 123 7.90 13.84 14.46
CA ALA A 123 6.45 13.86 14.27
C ALA A 123 5.75 13.03 15.34
N SER A 124 4.73 13.61 15.96
CA SER A 124 3.81 12.88 16.84
C SER A 124 2.73 12.20 15.99
N GLY A 125 2.47 10.92 16.23
CA GLY A 125 1.47 10.23 15.42
C GLY A 125 1.33 8.74 15.68
N LEU A 126 0.68 8.08 14.73
CA LEU A 126 0.49 6.64 14.66
C LEU A 126 1.31 6.11 13.48
N ARG A 127 2.09 5.07 13.72
CA ARG A 127 2.87 4.42 12.65
C ARG A 127 2.06 3.25 12.10
N TRP A 128 1.83 3.27 10.81
CA TRP A 128 1.07 2.26 10.09
C TRP A 128 1.98 1.52 9.11
N LEU A 129 1.92 0.20 9.15
CA LEU A 129 2.49 -0.66 8.12
C LEU A 129 1.38 -1.05 7.15
N SER A 130 1.56 -0.79 5.86
CA SER A 130 0.57 -1.08 4.83
C SER A 130 1.11 -2.04 3.79
N ALA A 131 0.33 -3.08 3.48
CA ALA A 131 0.55 -3.97 2.35
C ALA A 131 -0.43 -3.59 1.23
N MET A 132 0.10 -3.38 0.04
CA MET A 132 -0.61 -2.90 -1.15
C MET A 132 -0.34 -3.82 -2.34
N LEU A 133 -1.36 -4.16 -3.10
CA LEU A 133 -1.21 -4.88 -4.36
C LEU A 133 -0.63 -3.96 -5.42
N LEU A 134 0.51 -4.32 -6.00
CA LEU A 134 1.19 -3.59 -7.08
C LEU A 134 0.77 -4.18 -8.43
N VAL A 135 -0.22 -3.59 -9.06
CA VAL A 135 -0.85 -4.17 -10.25
C VAL A 135 -1.13 -3.11 -11.32
N HIS A 136 -1.10 -3.52 -12.58
CA HIS A 136 -1.57 -2.68 -13.68
C HIS A 136 -3.08 -2.47 -13.58
N VAL A 137 -3.50 -1.21 -13.58
CA VAL A 137 -4.90 -0.81 -13.55
C VAL A 137 -5.32 -0.31 -14.93
N PRO A 138 -6.19 -1.04 -15.66
CA PRO A 138 -6.45 -0.77 -17.08
C PRO A 138 -6.96 0.64 -17.38
N TRP A 139 -7.88 1.18 -16.58
CA TRP A 139 -8.43 2.50 -16.82
C TRP A 139 -7.41 3.64 -16.63
N ALA A 140 -6.36 3.41 -15.80
CA ALA A 140 -5.29 4.37 -15.54
C ALA A 140 -4.06 4.13 -16.41
N ASP A 141 -4.03 3.01 -17.15
CA ASP A 141 -2.91 2.53 -17.96
C ASP A 141 -1.54 2.60 -17.24
N ARG A 142 -1.52 2.28 -15.96
CA ARG A 142 -0.32 2.30 -15.12
C ARG A 142 -0.38 1.32 -13.97
N ILE A 143 0.79 1.03 -13.40
CA ILE A 143 0.85 0.32 -12.12
C ILE A 143 0.33 1.25 -11.01
N MET A 144 -0.57 0.72 -10.17
CA MET A 144 -1.02 1.38 -8.94
C MET A 144 -0.74 0.48 -7.74
N ALA A 145 -0.56 1.08 -6.59
CA ALA A 145 -0.46 0.36 -5.32
C ALA A 145 -1.83 0.43 -4.61
N LEU A 146 -2.48 -0.72 -4.49
CA LEU A 146 -3.85 -0.83 -3.95
C LEU A 146 -3.81 -1.36 -2.52
N PRO A 147 -4.02 -0.52 -1.47
CA PRO A 147 -3.98 -0.93 -0.08
C PRO A 147 -5.08 -1.93 0.24
N PHE A 148 -4.72 -3.03 0.91
CA PHE A 148 -5.70 -4.02 1.38
C PHE A 148 -5.52 -4.39 2.85
N LEU A 149 -4.29 -4.35 3.37
CA LEU A 149 -4.00 -4.64 4.77
C LEU A 149 -3.15 -3.52 5.36
N THR A 150 -3.66 -2.85 6.39
CA THR A 150 -2.92 -1.81 7.12
C THR A 150 -2.99 -2.13 8.61
N VAL A 151 -1.84 -2.24 9.25
CA VAL A 151 -1.71 -2.61 10.66
C VAL A 151 -0.96 -1.54 11.45
N LEU A 152 -1.40 -1.31 12.68
CA LEU A 152 -0.75 -0.37 13.58
C LEU A 152 0.56 -0.98 14.10
N ALA A 153 1.67 -0.24 13.98
CA ALA A 153 2.97 -0.57 14.52
C ALA A 153 3.37 0.46 15.60
N PRO A 154 2.82 0.35 16.83
CA PRO A 154 3.02 1.36 17.86
C PRO A 154 4.46 1.34 18.40
N SER A 155 4.89 2.47 18.98
CA SER A 155 6.19 2.58 19.63
C SER A 155 6.29 1.71 20.88
N LYS A 156 7.52 1.45 21.35
CA LYS A 156 7.77 0.69 22.59
C LYS A 156 7.01 1.25 23.80
N ARG A 157 6.82 2.57 23.88
CA ARG A 157 6.05 3.24 24.94
C ARG A 157 4.61 2.71 25.08
N PHE A 158 3.98 2.30 23.98
CA PHE A 158 2.62 1.74 23.99
C PHE A 158 2.53 0.43 24.79
N TYR A 159 3.64 -0.26 24.94
CA TYR A 159 3.73 -1.54 25.63
C TYR A 159 4.18 -1.44 27.08
N ALA A 160 4.56 -0.23 27.58
CA ALA A 160 5.14 -0.05 28.91
C ALA A 160 4.27 -0.63 30.04
N ASP A 161 2.94 -0.46 29.92
CA ASP A 161 1.97 -0.93 30.92
C ASP A 161 1.23 -2.21 30.49
N LYS A 162 1.82 -3.00 29.59
CA LYS A 162 1.17 -4.20 29.04
C LYS A 162 2.03 -5.44 29.30
N PRO A 163 1.42 -6.57 29.66
CA PRO A 163 2.12 -7.85 29.84
C PRO A 163 2.50 -8.48 28.50
N ARG A 164 3.09 -7.69 27.59
CA ARG A 164 3.47 -8.14 26.23
C ARG A 164 4.77 -7.47 25.83
N GLU A 165 5.67 -8.25 25.24
CA GLU A 165 6.87 -7.73 24.62
C GLU A 165 6.56 -6.74 23.49
N PRO A 166 7.32 -5.63 23.40
CA PRO A 166 7.17 -4.66 22.33
C PRO A 166 7.46 -5.29 20.98
N LYS A 167 6.52 -5.18 20.05
CA LYS A 167 6.72 -5.60 18.65
C LYS A 167 7.48 -4.53 17.89
N THR A 168 8.51 -4.95 17.17
CA THR A 168 9.21 -4.11 16.21
C THR A 168 8.38 -3.97 14.94
N LEU A 169 8.76 -3.04 14.05
CA LEU A 169 8.17 -2.94 12.72
C LEU A 169 8.34 -4.23 11.92
N LEU A 170 9.51 -4.87 12.02
CA LEU A 170 9.81 -6.14 11.37
C LEU A 170 8.96 -7.29 11.88
N ASP A 171 8.61 -7.32 13.18
CA ASP A 171 7.68 -8.30 13.73
C ASP A 171 6.27 -8.10 13.18
N CYS A 172 5.82 -6.86 13.07
CA CYS A 172 4.54 -6.52 12.44
C CYS A 172 4.53 -6.94 10.96
N ALA A 173 5.63 -6.67 10.23
CA ALA A 173 5.81 -7.05 8.84
C ALA A 173 5.78 -8.57 8.67
N ARG A 174 6.55 -9.31 9.49
CA ARG A 174 6.55 -10.78 9.48
C ARG A 174 5.14 -11.35 9.68
N GLN A 175 4.40 -10.85 10.67
CA GLN A 175 3.04 -11.29 10.93
C GLN A 175 2.08 -10.99 9.77
N ALA A 176 2.19 -9.79 9.18
CA ALA A 176 1.38 -9.40 8.02
C ALA A 176 1.67 -10.29 6.81
N VAL A 177 2.93 -10.52 6.48
CA VAL A 177 3.36 -11.33 5.32
C VAL A 177 2.92 -12.78 5.48
N LEU A 178 3.14 -13.40 6.65
CA LEU A 178 2.67 -14.76 6.94
C LEU A 178 1.14 -14.87 6.93
N GLN A 179 0.42 -13.82 7.30
CA GLN A 179 -1.03 -13.80 7.19
C GLN A 179 -1.49 -13.72 5.73
N ILE A 180 -0.84 -12.90 4.92
CA ILE A 180 -1.12 -12.76 3.48
C ILE A 180 -0.86 -14.09 2.76
N SER A 181 0.24 -14.78 3.07
CA SER A 181 0.54 -16.09 2.45
C SER A 181 -0.53 -17.15 2.76
N ARG A 182 -1.12 -17.13 3.96
CA ARG A 182 -2.26 -18.01 4.30
C ARG A 182 -3.55 -17.65 3.56
N TRP A 183 -3.74 -16.37 3.21
CA TRP A 183 -4.91 -15.94 2.42
C TRP A 183 -4.79 -16.29 0.93
N LEU A 184 -3.56 -16.54 0.46
CA LEU A 184 -3.24 -16.85 -0.94
C LEU A 184 -2.41 -18.15 -1.05
N PRO A 185 -2.91 -19.30 -0.56
CA PRO A 185 -2.10 -20.52 -0.38
C PRO A 185 -1.53 -21.06 -1.70
N ASN A 186 -2.21 -20.84 -2.82
CA ASN A 186 -1.86 -21.42 -4.12
C ASN A 186 -1.33 -20.36 -5.11
N ARG A 187 -0.84 -19.21 -4.60
CA ARG A 187 -0.32 -18.13 -5.45
C ARG A 187 1.16 -17.87 -5.15
N SER A 188 1.92 -17.70 -6.22
CA SER A 188 3.27 -17.14 -6.10
C SER A 188 3.17 -15.68 -5.65
N ILE A 189 3.85 -15.35 -4.55
CA ILE A 189 3.82 -14.00 -3.96
C ILE A 189 5.22 -13.40 -4.01
N VAL A 190 5.31 -12.18 -4.55
CA VAL A 190 6.51 -11.36 -4.52
C VAL A 190 6.26 -10.17 -3.61
N LEU A 191 7.05 -10.07 -2.53
CA LEU A 191 7.00 -8.95 -1.60
C LEU A 191 8.09 -7.94 -1.95
N VAL A 192 7.71 -6.71 -2.24
CA VAL A 192 8.66 -5.63 -2.53
C VAL A 192 8.64 -4.62 -1.38
N ALA A 193 9.82 -4.36 -0.82
CA ALA A 193 9.96 -3.46 0.32
C ALA A 193 11.23 -2.60 0.21
N ASP A 194 11.34 -1.58 1.06
CA ASP A 194 12.54 -0.76 1.13
C ASP A 194 13.68 -1.46 1.89
N SER A 195 14.84 -0.78 2.02
CA SER A 195 16.03 -1.32 2.69
C SER A 195 15.84 -1.56 4.19
N ALA A 196 14.86 -0.96 4.85
CA ALA A 196 14.57 -1.20 6.27
C ALA A 196 14.09 -2.64 6.52
N PHE A 197 13.52 -3.27 5.50
CA PHE A 197 13.09 -4.68 5.53
C PHE A 197 14.17 -5.66 5.07
N ALA A 198 15.36 -5.18 4.68
CA ALA A 198 16.51 -6.01 4.35
C ALA A 198 17.21 -6.51 5.63
N ALA A 199 16.52 -7.29 6.45
CA ALA A 199 17.00 -7.86 7.70
C ALA A 199 16.99 -9.39 7.64
N LEU A 200 18.11 -10.03 7.95
CA LEU A 200 18.28 -11.49 7.84
C LEU A 200 17.21 -12.28 8.60
N GLU A 201 16.86 -11.83 9.82
CA GLU A 201 15.84 -12.49 10.63
C GLU A 201 14.46 -12.46 9.97
N PHE A 202 14.06 -11.30 9.42
CA PHE A 202 12.82 -11.15 8.70
C PHE A 202 12.82 -12.01 7.43
N LEU A 203 13.88 -11.91 6.60
CA LEU A 203 13.98 -12.67 5.36
C LEU A 203 14.00 -14.17 5.62
N ALA A 204 14.75 -14.64 6.61
CA ALA A 204 14.78 -16.06 6.99
C ALA A 204 13.41 -16.60 7.41
N ALA A 205 12.59 -15.75 8.06
CA ALA A 205 11.28 -16.14 8.55
C ALA A 205 10.21 -16.23 7.45
N VAL A 206 10.33 -15.41 6.37
CA VAL A 206 9.26 -15.30 5.35
C VAL A 206 9.60 -15.91 4.00
N ARG A 207 10.89 -16.17 3.69
CA ARG A 207 11.33 -16.61 2.37
C ARG A 207 10.73 -17.92 1.85
N ASN A 208 10.28 -18.78 2.73
CA ASN A 208 9.63 -20.05 2.35
C ASN A 208 8.15 -19.84 1.92
N HIS A 209 7.62 -18.65 2.11
CA HIS A 209 6.22 -18.30 1.82
C HIS A 209 6.10 -17.26 0.70
N VAL A 210 7.11 -16.38 0.58
CA VAL A 210 7.12 -15.28 -0.40
C VAL A 210 8.54 -15.03 -0.90
N CYS A 211 8.68 -14.61 -2.16
CA CYS A 211 9.93 -14.06 -2.67
C CYS A 211 10.04 -12.60 -2.25
N VAL A 212 10.99 -12.25 -1.40
CA VAL A 212 11.22 -10.85 -0.98
C VAL A 212 12.22 -10.19 -1.91
N VAL A 213 11.84 -9.04 -2.45
CA VAL A 213 12.69 -8.17 -3.26
C VAL A 213 12.90 -6.85 -2.53
N THR A 214 14.16 -6.51 -2.26
CA THR A 214 14.51 -5.27 -1.55
C THR A 214 15.90 -4.78 -1.95
N ARG A 215 16.28 -3.57 -1.51
CA ARG A 215 17.65 -3.08 -1.67
C ARG A 215 18.60 -3.87 -0.79
N LEU A 216 19.77 -4.19 -1.34
CA LEU A 216 20.87 -4.79 -0.62
C LEU A 216 21.98 -3.76 -0.40
N ARG A 217 22.64 -3.81 0.74
CA ARG A 217 23.82 -2.96 0.99
C ARG A 217 25.00 -3.39 0.12
N MET A 218 25.75 -2.43 -0.39
CA MET A 218 26.94 -2.69 -1.22
C MET A 218 28.08 -3.39 -0.46
N ASP A 219 28.07 -3.29 0.87
CA ASP A 219 29.01 -3.90 1.79
C ASP A 219 28.51 -5.20 2.46
N ALA A 220 27.37 -5.75 1.98
CA ALA A 220 26.78 -6.99 2.51
C ALA A 220 27.80 -8.14 2.53
N ASN A 221 27.75 -8.98 3.60
CA ASN A 221 28.59 -10.16 3.73
C ASN A 221 27.98 -11.34 2.97
N LEU A 222 28.43 -11.57 1.76
CA LEU A 222 27.96 -12.63 0.87
C LEU A 222 28.97 -13.76 0.84
N PHE A 223 28.45 -14.99 0.78
CA PHE A 223 29.24 -16.21 0.76
C PHE A 223 28.74 -17.14 -0.35
N ASP A 224 29.62 -18.01 -0.82
CA ASP A 224 29.23 -19.11 -1.67
C ASP A 224 28.33 -20.10 -0.91
N PHE A 225 27.58 -20.91 -1.64
CA PHE A 225 26.87 -22.04 -1.05
C PHE A 225 27.86 -23.04 -0.48
N PRO A 226 27.55 -23.74 0.63
CA PRO A 226 28.42 -24.77 1.16
C PRO A 226 28.58 -25.90 0.15
N PRO A 227 29.72 -26.57 0.13
CA PRO A 227 29.94 -27.70 -0.77
C PRO A 227 28.93 -28.81 -0.51
N SER A 228 28.38 -29.39 -1.59
CA SER A 228 27.36 -30.47 -1.52
C SER A 228 27.89 -31.74 -0.89
N LYS A 229 29.18 -32.04 -1.09
CA LYS A 229 29.85 -33.21 -0.52
C LYS A 229 30.51 -32.88 0.81
N ARG A 230 30.14 -33.59 1.86
CA ARG A 230 30.75 -33.48 3.18
C ARG A 230 32.19 -34.04 3.16
N LYS A 231 33.17 -33.21 3.51
CA LYS A 231 34.55 -33.69 3.74
C LYS A 231 34.76 -33.84 5.26
N GLY A 232 34.82 -35.06 5.76
CA GLY A 232 35.18 -35.38 7.14
C GLY A 232 34.00 -35.44 8.13
N ARG A 233 34.34 -35.71 9.41
CA ARG A 233 33.43 -35.77 10.54
C ARG A 233 33.24 -34.35 11.12
N GLY A 234 32.06 -34.01 11.58
CA GLY A 234 31.79 -32.71 12.21
C GLY A 234 30.46 -32.07 11.76
N ARG A 235 30.12 -30.89 12.27
CA ARG A 235 28.91 -30.15 11.89
C ARG A 235 28.99 -29.68 10.42
N PRO A 236 27.95 -29.86 9.61
CA PRO A 236 27.93 -29.35 8.24
C PRO A 236 28.26 -27.87 8.16
N ALA A 237 29.04 -27.46 7.16
CA ALA A 237 29.33 -26.04 6.93
C ALA A 237 28.03 -25.27 6.59
N LEU A 238 27.78 -24.18 7.27
CA LEU A 238 26.61 -23.32 7.01
C LEU A 238 26.79 -22.43 5.77
N LYS A 239 28.02 -22.21 5.32
CA LYS A 239 28.39 -21.33 4.20
C LYS A 239 29.68 -21.77 3.55
N GLY A 240 29.88 -21.36 2.30
CA GLY A 240 31.11 -21.53 1.57
C GLY A 240 32.12 -20.40 1.78
N LYS A 241 32.96 -20.13 0.78
CA LYS A 241 33.96 -19.06 0.80
C LYS A 241 33.27 -17.68 0.77
N PRO A 242 33.88 -16.63 1.35
CA PRO A 242 33.39 -15.28 1.24
C PRO A 242 33.50 -14.80 -0.21
N GLN A 243 32.42 -14.16 -0.70
CA GLN A 243 32.40 -13.47 -1.99
C GLN A 243 32.98 -12.05 -1.86
N LYS A 244 33.41 -11.46 -2.99
CA LYS A 244 33.80 -10.06 -3.04
C LYS A 244 32.62 -9.18 -2.64
N LYS A 245 32.91 -8.06 -1.93
CA LYS A 245 31.90 -7.04 -1.67
C LYS A 245 31.31 -6.51 -2.98
N LEU A 246 30.01 -6.24 -3.03
CA LEU A 246 29.35 -5.75 -4.23
C LEU A 246 29.92 -4.40 -4.71
N SER A 247 30.43 -3.57 -3.80
CA SER A 247 31.16 -2.35 -4.12
C SER A 247 32.47 -2.60 -4.89
N ALA A 248 33.15 -3.73 -4.64
CA ALA A 248 34.32 -4.15 -5.38
C ALA A 248 33.95 -4.83 -6.72
N VAL A 249 32.82 -5.55 -6.76
CA VAL A 249 32.28 -6.16 -7.99
C VAL A 249 31.96 -5.09 -9.03
N VAL A 250 31.39 -3.96 -8.63
CA VAL A 250 31.09 -2.82 -9.54
C VAL A 250 32.35 -2.30 -10.24
N LYS A 251 33.48 -2.32 -9.55
CA LYS A 251 34.78 -1.83 -10.06
C LYS A 251 35.59 -2.88 -10.84
N ASP A 252 35.18 -4.16 -10.76
CA ASP A 252 35.91 -5.25 -11.40
C ASP A 252 35.59 -5.29 -12.90
N ARG A 253 36.60 -5.00 -13.73
CA ARG A 253 36.47 -4.98 -15.21
C ARG A 253 36.16 -6.36 -15.83
N ARG A 254 36.35 -7.47 -15.09
CA ARG A 254 36.07 -8.84 -15.55
C ARG A 254 34.57 -9.19 -15.46
N ILE A 255 33.78 -8.37 -14.81
CA ILE A 255 32.33 -8.60 -14.69
C ILE A 255 31.63 -8.26 -16.00
N SER A 256 30.93 -9.25 -16.54
CA SER A 256 30.05 -9.03 -17.71
C SER A 256 28.78 -8.30 -17.31
N TRP A 257 28.55 -7.15 -17.91
CA TRP A 257 27.37 -6.33 -17.72
C TRP A 257 26.40 -6.52 -18.87
N GLN A 258 25.15 -6.85 -18.57
CA GLN A 258 24.08 -6.95 -19.57
C GLN A 258 23.29 -5.64 -19.65
N ARG A 259 23.08 -5.14 -20.87
CA ARG A 259 22.22 -3.98 -21.09
C ARG A 259 20.75 -4.37 -20.99
N CYS A 260 19.97 -3.62 -20.23
CA CYS A 260 18.57 -3.82 -20.01
C CYS A 260 17.81 -2.50 -20.10
N ARG A 261 16.69 -2.49 -20.84
CA ARG A 261 15.76 -1.35 -20.84
C ARG A 261 14.68 -1.60 -19.81
N ILE A 262 14.42 -0.59 -18.98
CA ILE A 262 13.41 -0.61 -17.95
C ILE A 262 12.34 0.42 -18.29
N SER A 263 11.09 -0.01 -18.33
CA SER A 263 9.96 0.81 -18.74
C SER A 263 9.77 2.06 -17.86
N GLN A 264 9.98 1.92 -16.56
CA GLN A 264 9.91 3.04 -15.60
C GLN A 264 11.04 2.91 -14.57
N TRP A 265 11.81 3.99 -14.38
CA TRP A 265 12.88 4.07 -13.40
C TRP A 265 12.95 5.48 -12.82
N TYR A 266 12.55 5.66 -11.56
CA TYR A 266 12.56 6.96 -10.86
C TYR A 266 12.02 8.13 -11.71
N GLY A 267 10.79 7.98 -12.24
CA GLY A 267 10.11 9.01 -13.02
C GLY A 267 10.54 9.14 -14.48
N ARG A 268 11.56 8.38 -14.92
CA ARG A 268 11.98 8.33 -16.33
C ARG A 268 11.45 7.06 -17.00
N THR A 269 10.97 7.19 -18.22
CA THR A 269 10.49 6.08 -19.04
C THR A 269 11.62 5.52 -19.91
N ASN A 270 11.56 4.21 -20.18
CA ASN A 270 12.42 3.50 -21.14
C ASN A 270 13.94 3.71 -20.91
N ARG A 271 14.39 3.71 -19.64
CA ARG A 271 15.79 3.94 -19.29
C ARG A 271 16.65 2.73 -19.57
N LEU A 272 17.78 2.95 -20.24
CA LEU A 272 18.83 1.93 -20.40
C LEU A 272 19.68 1.86 -19.13
N VAL A 273 19.82 0.66 -18.57
CA VAL A 273 20.70 0.36 -17.45
C VAL A 273 21.57 -0.84 -17.77
N GLU A 274 22.66 -0.99 -17.06
CA GLU A 274 23.51 -2.17 -17.11
C GLU A 274 23.34 -2.97 -15.81
N ILE A 275 23.15 -4.27 -15.93
CA ILE A 275 22.89 -5.19 -14.83
C ILE A 275 23.95 -6.29 -14.77
N ALA A 276 24.32 -6.68 -13.55
CA ALA A 276 25.10 -7.89 -13.26
C ALA A 276 24.44 -8.61 -12.09
N SER A 277 24.43 -9.93 -12.11
CA SER A 277 23.73 -10.73 -11.11
C SER A 277 24.48 -12.01 -10.77
N GLY A 278 24.27 -12.50 -9.56
CA GLY A 278 24.77 -13.77 -9.09
C GLY A 278 23.96 -14.30 -7.91
N THR A 279 24.28 -15.50 -7.48
CA THR A 279 23.67 -16.12 -6.30
C THR A 279 24.66 -16.16 -5.15
N ALA A 280 24.16 -16.03 -3.94
CA ALA A 280 24.96 -16.06 -2.73
C ALA A 280 24.14 -16.49 -1.52
N LEU A 281 24.84 -16.83 -0.44
CA LEU A 281 24.27 -16.85 0.90
C LEU A 281 24.56 -15.51 1.59
N TRP A 282 23.55 -14.78 1.98
CA TRP A 282 23.72 -13.65 2.86
C TRP A 282 23.72 -14.13 4.31
N TYR A 283 24.80 -13.84 5.02
CA TYR A 283 25.00 -14.35 6.38
C TYR A 283 25.67 -13.33 7.30
N HIS A 284 25.19 -13.31 8.52
CA HIS A 284 25.83 -12.63 9.65
C HIS A 284 25.90 -13.60 10.85
N GLY A 285 26.95 -13.51 11.67
CA GLY A 285 27.15 -14.40 12.82
C GLY A 285 25.92 -14.46 13.75
N GLY A 286 25.58 -15.66 14.18
CA GLY A 286 24.41 -15.91 15.04
C GLY A 286 23.07 -16.03 14.34
N LEU A 287 22.96 -15.65 13.04
CA LEU A 287 21.70 -15.67 12.30
C LEU A 287 21.66 -16.84 11.29
N LYS A 288 20.46 -17.20 10.83
CA LYS A 288 20.27 -18.18 9.77
C LYS A 288 20.74 -17.61 8.43
N PRO A 289 21.56 -18.34 7.64
CA PRO A 289 21.92 -17.89 6.30
C PRO A 289 20.70 -17.84 5.38
N VAL A 290 20.62 -16.80 4.56
CA VAL A 290 19.53 -16.61 3.60
C VAL A 290 20.10 -16.74 2.20
N PRO A 291 19.66 -17.72 1.40
CA PRO A 291 19.97 -17.78 -0.02
C PRO A 291 19.33 -16.61 -0.73
N ILE A 292 20.10 -15.96 -1.57
CA ILE A 292 19.62 -14.81 -2.35
C ILE A 292 20.16 -14.86 -3.77
N ARG A 293 19.42 -14.23 -4.67
CA ARG A 293 19.97 -13.69 -5.90
C ARG A 293 20.23 -12.20 -5.66
N TRP A 294 21.47 -11.79 -5.84
CA TRP A 294 21.81 -10.37 -5.84
C TRP A 294 21.78 -9.82 -7.28
N LEU A 295 21.42 -8.56 -7.41
CA LEU A 295 21.39 -7.81 -8.66
C LEU A 295 22.08 -6.48 -8.44
N LEU A 296 23.14 -6.21 -9.22
CA LEU A 296 23.74 -4.89 -9.34
C LEU A 296 23.15 -4.18 -10.54
N VAL A 297 22.84 -2.92 -10.37
CA VAL A 297 22.36 -2.03 -11.43
C VAL A 297 23.23 -0.80 -11.44
N ARG A 298 23.75 -0.45 -12.61
CA ARG A 298 24.46 0.81 -12.83
C ARG A 298 23.90 1.56 -14.04
N ASP A 299 24.02 2.84 -13.98
CA ASP A 299 23.64 3.74 -15.06
C ASP A 299 24.84 3.95 -15.99
N PRO A 300 24.77 3.60 -17.29
CA PRO A 300 25.88 3.80 -18.21
C PRO A 300 26.21 5.28 -18.43
N THR A 301 25.28 6.22 -18.16
CA THR A 301 25.52 7.66 -18.25
C THR A 301 26.19 8.24 -17.00
N GLY A 302 26.26 7.46 -15.89
CA GLY A 302 26.85 7.92 -14.64
C GLY A 302 26.01 8.88 -13.81
N GLU A 303 24.78 9.22 -14.23
CA GLU A 303 23.89 10.12 -13.49
C GLU A 303 23.42 9.51 -12.17
N LEU A 304 23.27 8.20 -12.11
CA LEU A 304 22.81 7.49 -10.91
C LEU A 304 23.93 6.61 -10.34
N GLN A 305 24.07 6.67 -9.02
CA GLN A 305 24.99 5.79 -8.32
C GLN A 305 24.57 4.32 -8.47
N PRO A 306 25.55 3.39 -8.58
CA PRO A 306 25.26 1.97 -8.61
C PRO A 306 24.43 1.51 -7.40
N GLN A 307 23.48 0.63 -7.63
CA GLN A 307 22.58 0.11 -6.60
C GLN A 307 22.60 -1.41 -6.61
N ALA A 308 22.45 -2.01 -5.42
CA ALA A 308 22.30 -3.45 -5.29
C ALA A 308 20.90 -3.78 -4.78
N PHE A 309 20.35 -4.87 -5.31
CA PHE A 309 19.07 -5.45 -4.93
C PHE A 309 19.27 -6.92 -4.60
N LEU A 310 18.35 -7.50 -3.86
CA LEU A 310 18.26 -8.93 -3.63
C LEU A 310 16.84 -9.44 -3.91
N ALA A 311 16.78 -10.72 -4.29
CA ALA A 311 15.59 -11.54 -4.20
C ALA A 311 15.89 -12.76 -3.32
N THR A 312 14.98 -13.16 -2.44
CA THR A 312 15.16 -14.37 -1.61
C THR A 312 14.93 -15.67 -2.36
N ASP A 313 14.53 -15.59 -3.62
CA ASP A 313 14.52 -16.69 -4.57
C ASP A 313 15.77 -16.62 -5.46
N PRO A 314 16.74 -17.55 -5.31
CA PRO A 314 17.95 -17.57 -6.15
C PRO A 314 17.66 -17.83 -7.64
N SER A 315 16.50 -18.38 -7.99
CA SER A 315 16.10 -18.66 -9.38
C SER A 315 15.43 -17.46 -10.05
N ALA A 316 15.07 -16.40 -9.31
CA ALA A 316 14.41 -15.23 -9.84
C ALA A 316 15.21 -14.60 -10.99
N HIS A 317 14.53 -14.28 -12.10
CA HIS A 317 15.21 -13.66 -13.23
C HIS A 317 15.64 -12.22 -12.91
N PRO A 318 16.87 -11.78 -13.25
CA PRO A 318 17.37 -10.44 -12.90
C PRO A 318 16.49 -9.27 -13.37
N ARG A 319 15.90 -9.38 -14.55
CA ARG A 319 14.96 -8.35 -15.08
C ARG A 319 13.67 -8.27 -14.27
N ASP A 320 13.18 -9.40 -13.74
CA ASP A 320 11.97 -9.41 -12.93
C ASP A 320 12.22 -8.72 -11.59
N ILE A 321 13.37 -8.96 -10.97
CA ILE A 321 13.76 -8.32 -9.69
C ILE A 321 13.66 -6.80 -9.82
N ILE A 322 14.25 -6.22 -10.87
CA ILE A 322 14.21 -4.77 -11.06
C ILE A 322 12.82 -4.28 -11.44
N THR A 323 12.10 -5.03 -12.29
CA THR A 323 10.73 -4.69 -12.70
C THR A 323 9.79 -4.68 -11.52
N TRP A 324 9.90 -5.63 -10.61
CA TRP A 324 9.11 -5.63 -9.37
C TRP A 324 9.52 -4.48 -8.45
N PHE A 325 10.82 -4.25 -8.27
CA PHE A 325 11.30 -3.22 -7.35
C PHE A 325 10.86 -1.81 -7.74
N VAL A 326 10.89 -1.45 -9.00
CA VAL A 326 10.50 -0.10 -9.44
C VAL A 326 9.01 0.19 -9.21
N ARG A 327 8.16 -0.85 -9.15
CA ARG A 327 6.73 -0.70 -8.80
C ARG A 327 6.51 -0.17 -7.38
N ARG A 328 7.48 -0.34 -6.48
CA ARG A 328 7.39 0.09 -5.08
C ARG A 328 7.10 1.59 -4.94
N TRP A 329 7.60 2.41 -5.85
CA TRP A 329 7.35 3.85 -5.83
C TRP A 329 5.85 4.19 -5.78
N GLN A 330 5.01 3.35 -6.34
CA GLN A 330 3.55 3.55 -6.30
C GLN A 330 2.95 3.48 -4.89
N VAL A 331 3.64 2.87 -3.93
CA VAL A 331 3.21 2.87 -2.52
C VAL A 331 3.29 4.28 -1.93
N GLU A 332 4.36 5.00 -2.23
CA GLU A 332 4.55 6.40 -1.80
C GLU A 332 3.50 7.32 -2.44
N VAL A 333 3.27 7.15 -3.75
CA VAL A 333 2.21 7.87 -4.49
C VAL A 333 0.83 7.61 -3.85
N THR A 334 0.53 6.38 -3.50
CA THR A 334 -0.76 6.05 -2.87
C THR A 334 -0.90 6.70 -1.49
N PHE A 335 0.18 6.76 -0.69
CA PHE A 335 0.13 7.49 0.58
C PHE A 335 -0.12 9.00 0.41
N GLU A 336 0.38 9.62 -0.64
CA GLU A 336 0.07 11.02 -0.98
C GLU A 336 -1.38 11.19 -1.41
N GLU A 337 -1.87 10.36 -2.32
CA GLU A 337 -3.23 10.40 -2.86
C GLU A 337 -4.30 10.18 -1.76
N VAL A 338 -4.08 9.25 -0.82
CA VAL A 338 -5.04 9.03 0.27
C VAL A 338 -5.08 10.18 1.27
N ARG A 339 -3.98 10.91 1.45
CA ARG A 339 -3.97 12.16 2.24
C ARG A 339 -4.70 13.27 1.51
N ALA A 340 -4.41 13.45 0.23
CA ALA A 340 -5.00 14.49 -0.60
C ALA A 340 -6.51 14.30 -0.79
N HIS A 341 -6.95 13.07 -1.09
CA HIS A 341 -8.32 12.83 -1.56
C HIS A 341 -9.22 12.08 -0.58
N LEU A 342 -8.68 11.31 0.35
CA LEU A 342 -9.44 10.50 1.31
C LEU A 342 -9.29 10.96 2.76
N GLY A 343 -8.62 12.08 2.98
CA GLY A 343 -8.53 12.75 4.28
C GLY A 343 -7.85 11.89 5.37
N VAL A 344 -6.89 11.04 5.01
CA VAL A 344 -6.02 10.41 5.98
C VAL A 344 -5.26 11.52 6.73
N GLU A 345 -5.12 11.41 8.05
CA GLU A 345 -4.64 12.41 9.02
C GLU A 345 -5.70 13.41 9.48
N THR A 346 -6.92 13.41 8.91
CA THR A 346 -8.00 14.32 9.34
C THR A 346 -8.98 13.71 10.34
N GLN A 347 -8.81 12.42 10.65
CA GLN A 347 -9.66 11.67 11.58
C GLN A 347 -9.56 12.24 13.01
N ARG A 348 -10.65 12.13 13.79
CA ARG A 348 -10.74 12.63 15.17
C ARG A 348 -10.95 11.54 16.22
N GLN A 349 -11.02 10.28 15.81
CA GLN A 349 -11.20 9.14 16.73
C GLN A 349 -9.98 9.03 17.67
N TRP A 350 -10.26 8.71 18.92
CA TRP A 350 -9.24 8.53 19.97
C TRP A 350 -9.29 7.16 20.63
N SER A 351 -10.41 6.40 20.53
CA SER A 351 -10.50 5.06 21.08
C SER A 351 -9.70 4.08 20.24
N ASP A 352 -9.00 3.15 20.90
CA ASP A 352 -8.10 2.18 20.25
C ASP A 352 -8.82 1.41 19.12
N LYS A 353 -10.05 0.94 19.37
CA LYS A 353 -10.83 0.17 18.40
C LYS A 353 -11.20 0.99 17.17
N ALA A 354 -11.61 2.26 17.36
CA ALA A 354 -11.93 3.14 16.24
C ALA A 354 -10.68 3.52 15.42
N ILE A 355 -9.55 3.74 16.06
CA ILE A 355 -8.28 3.98 15.38
C ILE A 355 -7.90 2.78 14.50
N LEU A 356 -7.90 1.56 15.06
CA LEU A 356 -7.58 0.33 14.36
C LEU A 356 -8.48 0.02 13.16
N ARG A 357 -9.60 0.72 13.02
CA ARG A 357 -10.58 0.53 11.95
C ARG A 357 -10.59 1.65 10.94
N THR A 358 -10.52 2.91 11.39
CA THR A 358 -10.74 4.07 10.52
C THR A 358 -9.64 4.25 9.50
N THR A 359 -8.38 4.27 9.91
CA THR A 359 -7.25 4.48 8.99
C THR A 359 -7.11 3.33 7.99
N PRO A 360 -7.18 2.04 8.39
CA PRO A 360 -7.22 0.93 7.43
C PRO A 360 -8.40 1.00 6.45
N LEU A 361 -9.59 1.44 6.90
CA LEU A 361 -10.74 1.61 6.02
C LEU A 361 -10.53 2.71 4.99
N LEU A 362 -9.97 3.87 5.37
CA LEU A 362 -9.70 4.95 4.43
C LEU A 362 -8.65 4.55 3.38
N LEU A 363 -7.61 3.81 3.78
CA LEU A 363 -6.64 3.25 2.85
C LEU A 363 -7.31 2.22 1.91
N GLY A 364 -8.09 1.29 2.46
CA GLY A 364 -8.84 0.31 1.66
C GLY A 364 -9.86 0.94 0.71
N LEU A 365 -10.39 2.11 1.06
CA LEU A 365 -11.34 2.84 0.22
C LEU A 365 -10.70 3.31 -1.10
N TYR A 366 -9.39 3.61 -1.11
CA TYR A 366 -8.64 3.87 -2.33
C TYR A 366 -8.77 2.70 -3.33
N SER A 367 -8.59 1.48 -2.85
CA SER A 367 -8.71 0.26 -3.65
C SER A 367 -10.14 0.00 -4.12
N ILE A 368 -11.13 0.25 -3.27
CA ILE A 368 -12.56 0.14 -3.63
C ILE A 368 -12.93 1.14 -4.73
N ILE A 369 -12.51 2.41 -4.59
CA ILE A 369 -12.75 3.45 -5.61
C ILE A 369 -12.11 3.05 -6.94
N THR A 370 -10.88 2.51 -6.91
CA THR A 370 -10.18 2.02 -8.10
C THR A 370 -10.98 0.91 -8.80
N LEU A 371 -11.55 -0.05 -8.07
CA LEU A 371 -12.41 -1.10 -8.61
C LEU A 371 -13.75 -0.56 -9.15
N CYS A 372 -14.39 0.37 -8.44
CA CYS A 372 -15.61 1.02 -8.91
C CYS A 372 -15.36 1.78 -10.21
N THR A 373 -14.23 2.47 -10.32
CA THR A 373 -13.83 3.16 -11.55
C THR A 373 -13.58 2.19 -12.70
N GLN A 374 -13.03 0.99 -12.41
CA GLN A 374 -12.87 -0.06 -13.41
C GLN A 374 -14.22 -0.52 -13.99
N ASP A 375 -15.26 -0.60 -13.16
CA ASP A 375 -16.60 -0.96 -13.63
C ASP A 375 -17.25 0.18 -14.43
N LEU A 376 -17.09 1.43 -13.96
CA LEU A 376 -17.55 2.61 -14.71
C LEU A 376 -16.88 2.73 -16.07
N ALA A 377 -15.58 2.43 -16.15
CA ALA A 377 -14.82 2.48 -17.39
C ALA A 377 -15.25 1.39 -18.41
N LYS A 378 -15.86 0.28 -17.94
CA LYS A 378 -16.46 -0.73 -18.80
C LYS A 378 -17.81 -0.30 -19.36
N SER A 379 -18.58 0.46 -18.57
CA SER A 379 -19.93 0.91 -18.95
C SER A 379 -19.94 2.19 -19.79
N ARG A 380 -18.95 3.05 -19.60
CA ARG A 380 -18.81 4.34 -20.30
C ARG A 380 -17.37 4.78 -20.45
N LYS A 381 -17.07 5.56 -21.49
CA LYS A 381 -15.75 6.16 -21.67
C LYS A 381 -15.52 7.28 -20.65
N LEU A 382 -14.64 7.05 -19.70
CA LEU A 382 -14.21 8.07 -18.76
C LEU A 382 -13.21 9.02 -19.44
N LYS A 383 -13.31 10.31 -19.15
CA LYS A 383 -12.38 11.32 -19.64
C LYS A 383 -11.64 11.96 -18.48
N PRO A 384 -10.31 12.21 -18.61
CA PRO A 384 -9.58 12.95 -17.60
C PRO A 384 -10.11 14.39 -17.53
N ARG A 385 -10.17 14.96 -16.33
CA ARG A 385 -10.47 16.37 -16.16
C ARG A 385 -9.27 17.19 -16.60
N THR A 386 -9.41 17.91 -17.70
CA THR A 386 -8.38 18.76 -18.29
C THR A 386 -8.75 20.23 -18.18
N ALA A 387 -7.75 21.10 -18.17
CA ALA A 387 -7.90 22.54 -18.29
C ALA A 387 -6.82 23.07 -19.24
N ALA A 388 -7.01 24.29 -19.78
CA ALA A 388 -6.03 24.91 -20.69
C ALA A 388 -4.63 24.99 -20.06
N TRP A 389 -4.56 25.20 -18.73
CA TRP A 389 -3.31 25.27 -17.96
C TRP A 389 -2.85 23.94 -17.40
N TYR A 390 -3.62 22.86 -17.54
CA TYR A 390 -3.28 21.52 -17.05
C TYR A 390 -3.87 20.42 -17.95
N PRO A 391 -3.24 20.18 -19.11
CA PRO A 391 -3.68 19.10 -19.99
C PRO A 391 -3.30 17.74 -19.41
N LYS A 392 -4.25 16.79 -19.37
CA LYS A 392 -4.04 15.42 -18.94
C LYS A 392 -4.30 14.45 -20.08
N ALA A 393 -3.35 13.54 -20.33
CA ALA A 393 -3.53 12.46 -21.30
C ALA A 393 -4.19 11.22 -20.69
N VAL A 394 -3.98 10.97 -19.40
CA VAL A 394 -4.43 9.75 -18.67
C VAL A 394 -5.23 10.11 -17.42
N LEU A 395 -6.11 9.19 -17.03
CA LEU A 395 -6.89 9.30 -15.80
C LEU A 395 -5.99 9.17 -14.56
N THR A 396 -6.27 10.00 -13.56
CA THR A 396 -5.63 9.97 -12.24
C THR A 396 -6.62 9.49 -11.17
N PHE A 397 -6.16 9.27 -9.94
CA PHE A 397 -7.06 8.94 -8.84
C PHE A 397 -8.06 10.05 -8.54
N SER A 398 -7.66 11.32 -8.75
CA SER A 398 -8.60 12.46 -8.65
C SER A 398 -9.78 12.33 -9.62
N ASP A 399 -9.52 11.88 -10.86
CA ASP A 399 -10.59 11.63 -11.83
C ASP A 399 -11.44 10.42 -11.43
N ALA A 400 -10.80 9.37 -10.90
CA ALA A 400 -11.49 8.17 -10.42
C ALA A 400 -12.48 8.47 -9.27
N ILE A 401 -12.02 9.18 -8.24
CA ILE A 401 -12.90 9.56 -7.13
C ILE A 401 -13.98 10.54 -7.58
N GLY A 402 -13.66 11.45 -8.52
CA GLY A 402 -14.63 12.35 -9.13
C GLY A 402 -15.74 11.58 -9.86
N ALA A 403 -15.38 10.59 -10.66
CA ALA A 403 -16.34 9.75 -11.37
C ALA A 403 -17.25 8.96 -10.42
N VAL A 404 -16.67 8.36 -9.37
CA VAL A 404 -17.44 7.61 -8.35
C VAL A 404 -18.36 8.54 -7.55
N ARG A 405 -17.89 9.75 -7.18
CA ARG A 405 -18.75 10.77 -6.53
C ARG A 405 -19.91 11.19 -7.41
N GLY A 406 -19.63 11.43 -8.70
CA GLY A 406 -20.68 11.78 -9.66
C GLY A 406 -21.75 10.69 -9.78
N GLU A 407 -21.36 9.41 -9.77
CA GLU A 407 -22.30 8.28 -9.79
C GLU A 407 -23.16 8.21 -8.51
N ILE A 408 -22.55 8.42 -7.33
CA ILE A 408 -23.29 8.42 -6.07
C ILE A 408 -24.31 9.57 -6.06
N TRP A 409 -23.93 10.77 -6.50
CA TRP A 409 -24.83 11.92 -6.59
C TRP A 409 -25.95 11.68 -7.59
N ALA A 410 -25.65 11.16 -8.77
CA ALA A 410 -26.66 10.85 -9.78
C ALA A 410 -27.73 9.87 -9.27
N HIS A 411 -27.27 8.83 -8.53
CA HIS A 411 -28.18 7.87 -7.92
C HIS A 411 -29.08 8.49 -6.84
N GLN A 412 -28.54 9.40 -6.00
CA GLN A 412 -29.34 10.08 -4.99
C GLN A 412 -30.40 10.99 -5.60
N ILE A 413 -30.05 11.71 -6.68
CA ILE A 413 -30.95 12.61 -7.38
C ILE A 413 -32.09 11.83 -8.04
N SER A 414 -31.78 10.71 -8.70
CA SER A 414 -32.80 9.84 -9.31
C SER A 414 -33.80 9.28 -8.31
N PHE A 415 -33.39 9.08 -7.06
CA PHE A 415 -34.26 8.62 -5.98
C PHE A 415 -35.18 9.75 -5.45
N MET A 416 -34.77 11.03 -5.60
CA MET A 416 -35.52 12.22 -5.14
C MET A 416 -36.48 12.73 -6.20
N SER A 417 -36.63 12.12 -7.37
CA SER A 417 -37.46 12.58 -8.52
C SER A 417 -38.99 12.48 -8.30
N ARG A 418 -39.47 12.47 -7.06
CA ARG A 418 -40.89 12.70 -6.80
C ARG A 418 -41.15 14.21 -6.68
N PRO A 419 -42.21 14.72 -7.29
CA PRO A 419 -42.52 16.16 -7.21
C PRO A 419 -42.75 16.59 -5.76
N HIS A 420 -41.75 17.23 -5.18
CA HIS A 420 -41.85 17.89 -3.89
C HIS A 420 -42.09 19.39 -4.11
N ARG A 421 -42.94 19.99 -3.26
CA ARG A 421 -43.27 21.44 -3.27
C ARG A 421 -42.05 22.36 -3.04
N ASP A 422 -40.93 21.80 -2.61
CA ASP A 422 -39.66 22.49 -2.33
C ASP A 422 -38.59 22.26 -3.41
N THR A 423 -38.98 22.12 -4.68
CA THR A 423 -38.04 21.97 -5.80
C THR A 423 -37.63 23.33 -6.36
N ILE A 424 -36.33 23.51 -6.58
CA ILE A 424 -35.76 24.67 -7.27
C ILE A 424 -35.30 24.17 -8.64
N GLU A 425 -35.75 24.82 -9.72
CA GLU A 425 -35.26 24.55 -11.06
C GLU A 425 -33.91 25.23 -11.27
N ILE A 426 -32.90 24.46 -11.60
CA ILE A 426 -31.53 24.94 -11.88
C ILE A 426 -31.21 24.66 -13.34
N PRO A 427 -30.71 25.64 -14.11
CA PRO A 427 -30.27 25.42 -15.48
C PRO A 427 -29.20 24.30 -15.53
N ARG A 428 -29.29 23.39 -16.53
CA ARG A 428 -28.40 22.21 -16.65
C ARG A 428 -26.93 22.55 -16.59
N HIS A 429 -26.49 23.65 -17.19
CA HIS A 429 -25.08 24.03 -17.18
C HIS A 429 -24.59 24.48 -15.79
N ILE A 430 -25.43 25.11 -14.97
CA ILE A 430 -25.13 25.46 -13.59
C ILE A 430 -25.08 24.19 -12.73
N TRP A 431 -26.08 23.31 -12.90
CA TRP A 431 -26.11 22.03 -12.21
C TRP A 431 -24.85 21.18 -12.48
N HIS A 432 -24.40 21.07 -13.74
CA HIS A 432 -23.18 20.36 -14.06
C HIS A 432 -21.92 20.99 -13.41
N ARG A 433 -21.84 22.32 -13.32
CA ARG A 433 -20.75 23.00 -12.62
C ARG A 433 -20.78 22.70 -11.10
N MET A 434 -21.95 22.69 -10.48
CA MET A 434 -22.08 22.34 -9.07
C MET A 434 -21.70 20.89 -8.80
N GLN A 435 -22.16 19.96 -9.64
CA GLN A 435 -21.76 18.54 -9.57
C GLN A 435 -20.25 18.38 -9.73
N ASP A 436 -19.66 19.05 -10.70
CA ASP A 436 -18.22 18.99 -10.95
C ASP A 436 -17.43 19.54 -9.74
N ALA A 437 -17.84 20.67 -9.18
CA ALA A 437 -17.23 21.22 -7.98
C ALA A 437 -17.31 20.26 -6.78
N LEU A 438 -18.47 19.62 -6.55
CA LEU A 438 -18.64 18.63 -5.48
C LEU A 438 -17.90 17.32 -5.73
N ALA A 439 -17.85 16.87 -6.98
CA ALA A 439 -17.15 15.63 -7.35
C ALA A 439 -15.63 15.75 -7.15
N TYR A 440 -15.08 16.92 -7.40
CA TYR A 440 -13.63 17.19 -7.29
C TYR A 440 -13.25 17.98 -6.02
N ALA A 441 -14.17 18.15 -5.08
CA ALA A 441 -13.85 18.76 -3.79
C ALA A 441 -12.75 17.94 -3.06
N ALA A 442 -11.69 18.61 -2.63
CA ALA A 442 -10.55 18.03 -1.94
C ALA A 442 -10.84 17.73 -0.45
#